data_4673cf36808df8cf50301b85d3ff089d
#
_entry.id   4673cf36808df8cf50301b85d3ff089d
#
_cell.length_a   1.000
_cell.length_b   1.000
_cell.length_c   1.000
_cell.angle_alpha   90.00
_cell.angle_beta   90.00
_cell.angle_gamma   90.00
#
_symmetry.space_group_name_H-M   'P 1'
#
loop_
_entity.id
_entity.type
_entity.pdbx_description
1 polymer ?
#
loop_
_entity_poly.entity_id
_entity_poly.type
_entity_poly.pdbx_seq_one_letter_code
_entity_poly.pdbx_strand_id
1 'polypeptide(L)'
;DYVTDEGVQIYGGMGFSADAPMDRSYRDARINRIFEGTNEINRLLTVDQLLKRAMSGKIDIMSAAMAVQKELMSVPDFGAGEDEGVLTNELKAVRNIKKAILLVAGAAVQKLMNKLKHEQEILMNIADMIIDLYAAESSVLRLQKKIDTVGEEAADLEIQIVKTFISDAVERVNINGKHALQSFAEGDELRMMLMGLKRYTKLDPFNTKNARRAIATKISEDQGYKF
;
A
#
# COMPACT_ATOMS: atom_id res chain seq x y z
N ASP A 1 1.80 -4.61 15.82
CA ASP A 1 2.26 -3.36 16.42
C ASP A 1 1.14 -2.34 16.57
N TYR A 2 0.56 -1.85 15.48
CA TYR A 2 -0.49 -0.81 15.53
C TYR A 2 -1.65 -1.21 16.45
N VAL A 3 -2.20 -2.41 16.30
CA VAL A 3 -3.33 -2.90 17.11
C VAL A 3 -2.99 -2.97 18.60
N THR A 4 -1.80 -3.43 18.94
CA THR A 4 -1.39 -3.56 20.35
C THR A 4 -1.01 -2.22 20.97
N ASP A 5 -0.45 -1.29 20.20
CA ASP A 5 -0.17 0.08 20.63
C ASP A 5 -1.47 0.84 20.96
N GLU A 6 -2.45 0.79 20.05
CA GLU A 6 -3.79 1.35 20.29
C GLU A 6 -4.51 0.63 21.45
N GLY A 7 -4.29 -0.67 21.60
CA GLY A 7 -4.81 -1.43 22.72
C GLY A 7 -4.30 -0.90 24.08
N VAL A 8 -3.00 -0.65 24.21
CA VAL A 8 -2.42 -0.01 25.42
C VAL A 8 -3.06 1.35 25.66
N GLN A 9 -3.22 2.17 24.58
CA GLN A 9 -3.82 3.50 24.68
C GLN A 9 -5.28 3.45 25.17
N ILE A 10 -6.07 2.50 24.67
CA ILE A 10 -7.48 2.31 25.06
C ILE A 10 -7.60 1.87 26.51
N TYR A 11 -6.72 0.98 26.98
CA TYR A 11 -6.68 0.53 28.38
C TYR A 11 -6.18 1.63 29.34
N GLY A 12 -5.61 2.72 28.83
CA GLY A 12 -5.01 3.79 29.65
C GLY A 12 -3.88 3.27 30.53
N GLY A 13 -3.73 3.79 31.73
CA GLY A 13 -2.67 3.36 32.65
C GLY A 13 -2.62 1.85 32.94
N MET A 14 -3.76 1.18 32.92
CA MET A 14 -3.85 -0.27 33.06
C MET A 14 -3.25 -1.04 31.88
N GLY A 15 -3.27 -0.46 30.68
CA GLY A 15 -2.65 -1.08 29.48
C GLY A 15 -1.14 -1.17 29.59
N PHE A 16 -0.51 -0.33 30.41
CA PHE A 16 0.93 -0.32 30.69
C PHE A 16 1.30 -1.15 31.93
N SER A 17 0.32 -1.46 32.78
CA SER A 17 0.53 -2.30 33.99
C SER A 17 0.67 -3.77 33.63
N ALA A 18 1.61 -4.46 34.28
CA ALA A 18 1.76 -5.92 34.17
C ALA A 18 0.55 -6.71 34.71
N ASP A 19 -0.36 -6.04 35.43
CA ASP A 19 -1.59 -6.65 35.96
C ASP A 19 -2.67 -6.84 34.87
N ALA A 20 -2.51 -6.17 33.71
CA ALA A 20 -3.43 -6.26 32.58
C ALA A 20 -2.79 -7.02 31.39
N PRO A 21 -3.58 -7.70 30.54
CA PRO A 21 -3.03 -8.52 29.46
C PRO A 21 -2.38 -7.73 28.33
N MET A 22 -2.65 -6.41 28.22
CA MET A 22 -2.16 -5.58 27.12
C MET A 22 -0.66 -5.35 27.16
N ASP A 23 -0.04 -5.20 28.33
CA ASP A 23 1.42 -5.09 28.49
C ASP A 23 2.13 -6.27 27.80
N ARG A 24 1.72 -7.48 28.07
CA ARG A 24 2.28 -8.68 27.46
C ARG A 24 2.06 -8.71 25.95
N SER A 25 0.85 -8.43 25.48
CA SER A 25 0.53 -8.40 24.05
C SER A 25 1.36 -7.37 23.29
N TYR A 26 1.57 -6.19 23.89
CA TYR A 26 2.42 -5.15 23.33
C TYR A 26 3.89 -5.58 23.22
N ARG A 27 4.44 -6.17 24.27
CA ARG A 27 5.83 -6.66 24.30
C ARG A 27 6.05 -7.77 23.29
N ASP A 28 5.12 -8.71 23.19
CA ASP A 28 5.15 -9.83 22.22
C ASP A 28 5.04 -9.33 20.77
N ALA A 29 4.27 -8.29 20.52
CA ALA A 29 4.21 -7.65 19.22
C ALA A 29 5.49 -6.85 18.89
N ARG A 30 6.07 -6.17 19.88
CA ARG A 30 7.24 -5.32 19.69
C ARG A 30 8.49 -6.09 19.28
N ILE A 31 8.69 -7.29 19.82
CA ILE A 31 9.85 -8.12 19.48
C ILE A 31 9.82 -8.59 18.01
N ASN A 32 8.64 -8.70 17.39
CA ASN A 32 8.49 -9.10 15.98
C ASN A 32 9.16 -8.13 15.00
N ARG A 33 9.45 -6.90 15.41
CA ARG A 33 10.22 -5.95 14.59
C ARG A 33 11.71 -6.27 14.53
N ILE A 34 12.21 -7.11 15.44
CA ILE A 34 13.66 -7.25 15.71
C ILE A 34 14.19 -8.60 15.27
N PHE A 35 13.51 -9.71 15.63
CA PHE A 35 14.02 -11.05 15.42
C PHE A 35 13.62 -11.61 14.04
N GLU A 36 14.33 -12.67 13.62
CA GLU A 36 14.14 -13.35 12.32
C GLU A 36 14.24 -12.43 11.11
N GLY A 37 15.17 -11.47 11.17
CA GLY A 37 15.30 -10.36 10.24
C GLY A 37 14.46 -9.17 10.69
N THR A 38 15.13 -8.06 10.97
CA THR A 38 14.42 -6.84 11.37
C THR A 38 13.47 -6.38 10.25
N ASN A 39 12.46 -5.60 10.60
CA ASN A 39 11.54 -5.05 9.62
C ASN A 39 12.27 -4.30 8.48
N GLU A 40 13.36 -3.62 8.78
CA GLU A 40 14.20 -2.90 7.82
C GLU A 40 14.92 -3.89 6.88
N ILE A 41 15.51 -4.95 7.42
CA ILE A 41 16.18 -6.00 6.62
C ILE A 41 15.18 -6.71 5.73
N ASN A 42 13.99 -7.02 6.22
CA ASN A 42 12.94 -7.68 5.43
C ASN A 42 12.44 -6.78 4.28
N ARG A 43 12.38 -5.45 4.47
CA ARG A 43 12.07 -4.49 3.40
C ARG A 43 13.14 -4.50 2.32
N LEU A 44 14.41 -4.42 2.70
CA LEU A 44 15.53 -4.49 1.75
C LEU A 44 15.54 -5.82 0.99
N LEU A 45 15.31 -6.93 1.68
CA LEU A 45 15.21 -8.26 1.09
C LEU A 45 14.06 -8.35 0.07
N THR A 46 12.91 -7.73 0.33
CA THR A 46 11.76 -7.73 -0.57
C THR A 46 12.14 -7.13 -1.94
N VAL A 47 12.77 -5.96 -1.93
CA VAL A 47 13.19 -5.28 -3.18
C VAL A 47 14.32 -6.05 -3.86
N ASP A 48 15.32 -6.53 -3.11
CA ASP A 48 16.44 -7.35 -3.63
C ASP A 48 15.92 -8.61 -4.35
N GLN A 49 15.00 -9.34 -3.75
CA GLN A 49 14.39 -10.52 -4.36
C GLN A 49 13.58 -10.20 -5.61
N LEU A 50 12.85 -9.08 -5.62
CA LEU A 50 12.11 -8.63 -6.79
C LEU A 50 13.07 -8.30 -7.95
N LEU A 51 14.13 -7.55 -7.67
CA LEU A 51 15.15 -7.21 -8.68
C LEU A 51 15.88 -8.45 -9.20
N LYS A 52 16.27 -9.39 -8.35
CA LYS A 52 16.89 -10.66 -8.76
C LYS A 52 15.99 -11.48 -9.67
N ARG A 53 14.71 -11.55 -9.38
CA ARG A 53 13.72 -12.24 -10.23
C ARG A 53 13.54 -11.53 -11.58
N ALA A 54 13.54 -10.20 -11.59
CA ALA A 54 13.50 -9.42 -12.83
C ALA A 54 14.76 -9.65 -13.68
N MET A 55 15.94 -9.58 -13.08
CA MET A 55 17.23 -9.80 -13.78
C MET A 55 17.37 -11.22 -14.32
N SER A 56 16.80 -12.22 -13.64
CA SER A 56 16.79 -13.61 -14.11
C SER A 56 15.70 -13.93 -15.15
N GLY A 57 14.92 -12.93 -15.58
CA GLY A 57 13.84 -13.08 -16.54
C GLY A 57 12.61 -13.83 -16.02
N LYS A 58 12.52 -14.08 -14.70
CA LYS A 58 11.34 -14.73 -14.09
C LYS A 58 10.13 -13.81 -14.02
N ILE A 59 10.36 -12.49 -14.02
CA ILE A 59 9.32 -11.46 -13.99
C ILE A 59 9.74 -10.35 -14.95
N ASP A 60 8.88 -9.97 -15.88
CA ASP A 60 9.15 -8.89 -16.83
C ASP A 60 8.75 -7.52 -16.24
N ILE A 61 9.56 -7.03 -15.32
CA ILE A 61 9.38 -5.70 -14.71
C ILE A 61 9.90 -4.60 -15.65
N MET A 62 10.93 -4.88 -16.44
CA MET A 62 11.57 -3.86 -17.28
C MET A 62 10.64 -3.37 -18.39
N SER A 63 10.00 -4.28 -19.12
CA SER A 63 9.03 -3.90 -20.15
C SER A 63 7.84 -3.17 -19.55
N ALA A 64 7.35 -3.59 -18.38
CA ALA A 64 6.28 -2.91 -17.66
C ALA A 64 6.67 -1.48 -17.24
N ALA A 65 7.90 -1.27 -16.73
CA ALA A 65 8.38 0.06 -16.36
C ALA A 65 8.54 0.97 -17.58
N MET A 66 9.04 0.46 -18.71
CA MET A 66 9.14 1.20 -19.97
C MET A 66 7.74 1.58 -20.51
N ALA A 67 6.77 0.69 -20.40
CA ALA A 67 5.38 0.97 -20.80
C ALA A 67 4.77 2.11 -19.97
N VAL A 68 5.00 2.12 -18.66
CA VAL A 68 4.57 3.20 -17.76
C VAL A 68 5.24 4.53 -18.14
N GLN A 69 6.54 4.51 -18.41
CA GLN A 69 7.28 5.71 -18.83
C GLN A 69 6.74 6.28 -20.16
N LYS A 70 6.42 5.40 -21.12
CA LYS A 70 5.80 5.80 -22.39
C LYS A 70 4.38 6.36 -22.17
N GLU A 71 3.60 5.76 -21.29
CA GLU A 71 2.25 6.23 -20.93
C GLU A 71 2.28 7.64 -20.33
N LEU A 72 3.29 7.96 -19.52
CA LEU A 72 3.43 9.31 -18.94
C LEU A 72 3.66 10.41 -20.00
N MET A 73 4.31 10.06 -21.11
CA MET A 73 4.55 11.00 -22.21
C MET A 73 3.37 11.11 -23.19
N SER A 74 2.38 10.22 -23.06
CA SER A 74 1.17 10.23 -23.90
C SER A 74 0.07 11.08 -23.28
N VAL A 75 -0.85 11.56 -24.13
CA VAL A 75 -2.09 12.19 -23.66
C VAL A 75 -2.86 11.17 -22.82
N PRO A 76 -3.35 11.57 -21.63
CA PRO A 76 -4.15 10.67 -20.82
C PRO A 76 -5.35 10.15 -21.60
N ASP A 77 -5.47 8.82 -21.69
CA ASP A 77 -6.70 8.20 -22.12
C ASP A 77 -7.69 8.28 -20.96
N PHE A 78 -8.78 9.02 -21.13
CA PHE A 78 -9.85 9.17 -20.15
C PHE A 78 -10.85 7.99 -20.22
N GLY A 79 -10.45 6.90 -20.87
CA GLY A 79 -11.04 5.55 -20.82
C GLY A 79 -12.54 5.50 -21.11
N ALA A 80 -12.88 5.17 -22.36
CA ALA A 80 -14.16 4.54 -22.64
C ALA A 80 -14.01 3.04 -22.30
N GLY A 81 -14.74 2.54 -21.27
CA GLY A 81 -14.86 1.11 -21.01
C GLY A 81 -14.25 0.61 -19.71
N GLU A 82 -14.36 1.34 -18.61
CA GLU A 82 -14.16 0.74 -17.27
C GLU A 82 -15.42 -0.06 -16.91
N ASP A 83 -15.22 -1.28 -16.41
CA ASP A 83 -16.29 -2.12 -15.87
C ASP A 83 -17.11 -1.31 -14.85
N GLU A 84 -18.42 -1.25 -15.05
CA GLU A 84 -19.32 -0.64 -14.06
C GLU A 84 -19.52 -1.66 -12.92
N GLY A 85 -18.98 -1.33 -11.74
CA GLY A 85 -19.12 -2.19 -10.56
C GLY A 85 -18.71 -1.46 -9.28
N VAL A 86 -19.14 -1.96 -8.14
CA VAL A 86 -18.90 -1.35 -6.82
C VAL A 86 -17.42 -1.20 -6.46
N LEU A 87 -16.54 -2.01 -7.09
CA LEU A 87 -15.08 -2.01 -6.87
C LEU A 87 -14.27 -1.40 -8.01
N THR A 88 -14.91 -0.74 -8.98
CA THR A 88 -14.23 -0.16 -10.16
C THR A 88 -13.10 0.79 -9.76
N ASN A 89 -13.34 1.69 -8.82
CA ASN A 89 -12.36 2.64 -8.34
C ASN A 89 -11.21 1.97 -7.59
N GLU A 90 -11.49 0.94 -6.81
CA GLU A 90 -10.52 0.18 -6.02
C GLU A 90 -9.62 -0.66 -6.93
N LEU A 91 -10.17 -1.32 -7.94
CA LEU A 91 -9.40 -2.05 -8.95
C LEU A 91 -8.52 -1.11 -9.77
N LYS A 92 -9.04 0.07 -10.12
CA LYS A 92 -8.26 1.12 -10.79
C LYS A 92 -7.13 1.63 -9.90
N ALA A 93 -7.39 1.87 -8.61
CA ALA A 93 -6.38 2.28 -7.64
C ALA A 93 -5.25 1.24 -7.54
N VAL A 94 -5.57 -0.05 -7.43
CA VAL A 94 -4.57 -1.14 -7.42
C VAL A 94 -3.71 -1.13 -8.69
N ARG A 95 -4.34 -1.02 -9.88
CA ARG A 95 -3.60 -0.89 -11.15
C ARG A 95 -2.68 0.33 -11.16
N ASN A 96 -3.16 1.45 -10.66
CA ASN A 96 -2.41 2.70 -10.62
C ASN A 96 -1.26 2.65 -9.59
N ILE A 97 -1.44 2.02 -8.43
CA ILE A 97 -0.36 1.79 -7.46
C ILE A 97 0.76 0.95 -8.09
N LYS A 98 0.43 -0.08 -8.88
CA LYS A 98 1.43 -0.85 -9.65
C LYS A 98 2.23 0.06 -10.59
N LYS A 99 1.56 0.96 -11.31
CA LYS A 99 2.22 1.94 -12.19
C LYS A 99 3.09 2.93 -11.40
N ALA A 100 2.62 3.41 -10.25
CA ALA A 100 3.40 4.28 -9.37
C ALA A 100 4.70 3.60 -8.90
N ILE A 101 4.64 2.34 -8.49
CA ILE A 101 5.81 1.56 -8.09
C ILE A 101 6.77 1.38 -9.27
N LEU A 102 6.26 1.01 -10.45
CA LEU A 102 7.07 0.84 -11.66
C LEU A 102 7.76 2.15 -12.08
N LEU A 103 7.07 3.29 -11.95
CA LEU A 103 7.64 4.61 -12.19
C LEU A 103 8.80 4.90 -11.23
N VAL A 104 8.57 4.75 -9.93
CA VAL A 104 9.57 5.09 -8.89
C VAL A 104 10.75 4.12 -8.93
N ALA A 105 10.49 2.81 -8.92
CA ALA A 105 11.52 1.78 -8.94
C ALA A 105 12.30 1.77 -10.26
N GLY A 106 11.61 1.92 -11.40
CA GLY A 106 12.23 2.00 -12.71
C GLY A 106 13.17 3.19 -12.84
N ALA A 107 12.75 4.38 -12.39
CA ALA A 107 13.58 5.58 -12.37
C ALA A 107 14.79 5.41 -11.44
N ALA A 108 14.61 4.83 -10.26
CA ALA A 108 15.71 4.57 -9.31
C ALA A 108 16.74 3.60 -9.90
N VAL A 109 16.30 2.50 -10.50
CA VAL A 109 17.19 1.54 -11.18
C VAL A 109 17.95 2.22 -12.31
N GLN A 110 17.29 2.97 -13.17
CA GLN A 110 17.90 3.63 -14.31
C GLN A 110 18.93 4.69 -13.89
N LYS A 111 18.63 5.48 -12.87
CA LYS A 111 19.49 6.60 -12.45
C LYS A 111 20.64 6.18 -11.54
N LEU A 112 20.37 5.27 -10.63
CA LEU A 112 21.35 4.87 -9.60
C LEU A 112 22.16 3.64 -9.98
N MET A 113 21.63 2.78 -10.86
CA MET A 113 22.32 1.58 -11.33
C MET A 113 22.92 0.76 -10.16
N ASN A 114 24.24 0.52 -10.18
CA ASN A 114 24.94 -0.24 -9.14
C ASN A 114 24.98 0.46 -7.76
N LYS A 115 24.73 1.76 -7.69
CA LYS A 115 24.67 2.50 -6.42
C LYS A 115 23.38 2.24 -5.66
N LEU A 116 22.28 1.85 -6.35
CA LEU A 116 20.97 1.65 -5.74
C LEU A 116 21.01 0.71 -4.53
N LYS A 117 21.84 -0.33 -4.55
CA LYS A 117 21.99 -1.26 -3.42
C LYS A 117 22.49 -0.62 -2.12
N HIS A 118 23.04 0.60 -2.17
CA HIS A 118 23.54 1.34 -1.02
C HIS A 118 22.55 2.45 -0.58
N GLU A 119 21.51 2.72 -1.35
CA GLU A 119 20.48 3.73 -1.09
C GLU A 119 19.30 3.09 -0.34
N GLN A 120 19.55 2.71 0.92
CA GLN A 120 18.61 1.91 1.71
C GLN A 120 17.28 2.62 1.94
N GLU A 121 17.28 3.94 2.12
CA GLU A 121 16.10 4.76 2.32
C GLU A 121 15.16 4.72 1.09
N ILE A 122 15.74 4.75 -0.12
CA ILE A 122 14.99 4.63 -1.37
C ILE A 122 14.40 3.22 -1.49
N LEU A 123 15.20 2.19 -1.19
CA LEU A 123 14.74 0.80 -1.21
C LEU A 123 13.62 0.55 -0.19
N MET A 124 13.70 1.14 1.01
CA MET A 124 12.63 1.03 2.01
C MET A 124 11.35 1.72 1.57
N ASN A 125 11.42 2.92 0.99
CA ASN A 125 10.24 3.59 0.43
C ASN A 125 9.57 2.72 -0.66
N ILE A 126 10.36 2.12 -1.56
CA ILE A 126 9.83 1.22 -2.59
C ILE A 126 9.22 -0.04 -1.96
N ALA A 127 9.85 -0.61 -0.93
CA ALA A 127 9.33 -1.77 -0.22
C ALA A 127 7.98 -1.48 0.43
N ASP A 128 7.83 -0.33 1.09
CA ASP A 128 6.57 0.08 1.72
C ASP A 128 5.45 0.28 0.67
N MET A 129 5.77 0.85 -0.50
CA MET A 129 4.81 0.93 -1.61
C MET A 129 4.38 -0.47 -2.09
N ILE A 130 5.29 -1.45 -2.13
CA ILE A 130 5.00 -2.84 -2.53
C ILE A 130 4.14 -3.54 -1.47
N ILE A 131 4.41 -3.31 -0.17
CA ILE A 131 3.62 -3.85 0.94
C ILE A 131 2.19 -3.33 0.89
N ASP A 132 2.01 -2.01 0.71
CA ASP A 132 0.69 -1.40 0.54
C ASP A 132 -0.05 -1.94 -0.68
N LEU A 133 0.64 -2.13 -1.81
CA LEU A 133 0.06 -2.76 -3.00
C LEU A 133 -0.42 -4.18 -2.72
N TYR A 134 0.42 -5.00 -2.08
CA TYR A 134 0.09 -6.40 -1.79
C TYR A 134 -1.15 -6.51 -0.89
N ALA A 135 -1.20 -5.69 0.16
CA ALA A 135 -2.35 -5.66 1.06
C ALA A 135 -3.61 -5.13 0.36
N ALA A 136 -3.48 -4.08 -0.45
CA ALA A 136 -4.57 -3.49 -1.22
C ALA A 136 -5.17 -4.49 -2.22
N GLU A 137 -4.33 -5.10 -3.05
CA GLU A 137 -4.78 -6.07 -4.06
C GLU A 137 -5.41 -7.30 -3.41
N SER A 138 -4.78 -7.84 -2.36
CA SER A 138 -5.32 -9.00 -1.62
C SER A 138 -6.69 -8.71 -1.01
N SER A 139 -6.87 -7.50 -0.47
CA SER A 139 -8.15 -7.07 0.12
C SER A 139 -9.25 -6.94 -0.94
N VAL A 140 -8.94 -6.32 -2.08
CA VAL A 140 -9.89 -6.17 -3.19
C VAL A 140 -10.30 -7.53 -3.75
N LEU A 141 -9.33 -8.42 -4.00
CA LEU A 141 -9.63 -9.77 -4.55
C LEU A 141 -10.44 -10.63 -3.57
N ARG A 142 -10.15 -10.53 -2.27
CA ARG A 142 -10.94 -11.21 -1.24
C ARG A 142 -12.37 -10.68 -1.20
N LEU A 143 -12.54 -9.36 -1.26
CA LEU A 143 -13.85 -8.72 -1.28
C LEU A 143 -14.63 -9.08 -2.54
N GLN A 144 -14.00 -9.07 -3.71
CA GLN A 144 -14.64 -9.49 -4.96
C GLN A 144 -15.21 -10.90 -4.82
N LYS A 145 -14.40 -11.84 -4.32
CA LYS A 145 -14.86 -13.21 -4.07
C LYS A 145 -16.04 -13.27 -3.10
N LYS A 146 -16.07 -12.43 -2.06
CA LYS A 146 -17.21 -12.36 -1.13
C LYS A 146 -18.45 -11.83 -1.82
N ILE A 147 -18.36 -10.74 -2.58
CA ILE A 147 -19.47 -10.16 -3.35
C ILE A 147 -20.05 -11.18 -4.32
N ASP A 148 -19.20 -11.91 -5.05
CA ASP A 148 -19.63 -12.96 -5.98
C ASP A 148 -20.39 -14.10 -5.27
N THR A 149 -20.14 -14.29 -3.97
CA THR A 149 -20.76 -15.38 -3.19
C THR A 149 -22.06 -14.97 -2.50
N VAL A 150 -22.09 -13.76 -1.89
CA VAL A 150 -23.20 -13.35 -1.02
C VAL A 150 -23.94 -12.09 -1.50
N GLY A 151 -23.46 -11.43 -2.55
CA GLY A 151 -23.98 -10.19 -3.08
C GLY A 151 -23.43 -8.92 -2.38
N GLU A 152 -23.62 -7.78 -3.03
CA GLU A 152 -23.10 -6.47 -2.56
C GLU A 152 -23.71 -6.02 -1.23
N GLU A 153 -25.03 -6.16 -1.08
CA GLU A 153 -25.74 -5.74 0.13
C GLU A 153 -25.22 -6.46 1.38
N ALA A 154 -24.96 -7.77 1.26
CA ALA A 154 -24.43 -8.56 2.37
C ALA A 154 -22.94 -8.30 2.65
N ALA A 155 -22.22 -7.66 1.73
CA ALA A 155 -20.82 -7.30 1.83
C ALA A 155 -20.57 -5.80 2.06
N ASP A 156 -21.61 -4.99 2.35
CA ASP A 156 -21.48 -3.52 2.43
C ASP A 156 -20.40 -3.07 3.42
N LEU A 157 -20.31 -3.71 4.57
CA LEU A 157 -19.34 -3.33 5.57
C LEU A 157 -17.89 -3.62 5.13
N GLU A 158 -17.65 -4.77 4.49
CA GLU A 158 -16.34 -5.11 3.93
C GLU A 158 -15.99 -4.20 2.75
N ILE A 159 -16.97 -3.75 1.98
CA ILE A 159 -16.77 -2.72 0.95
C ILE A 159 -16.25 -1.43 1.62
N GLN A 160 -16.84 -1.00 2.73
CA GLN A 160 -16.38 0.18 3.46
C GLN A 160 -14.96 -0.02 4.06
N ILE A 161 -14.64 -1.22 4.57
CA ILE A 161 -13.30 -1.57 5.06
C ILE A 161 -12.27 -1.44 3.94
N VAL A 162 -12.52 -2.06 2.79
CA VAL A 162 -11.57 -2.05 1.66
C VAL A 162 -11.41 -0.64 1.09
N LYS A 163 -12.50 0.11 0.91
CA LYS A 163 -12.43 1.51 0.44
C LYS A 163 -11.63 2.39 1.39
N THR A 164 -11.81 2.22 2.70
CA THR A 164 -11.02 2.95 3.71
C THR A 164 -9.54 2.60 3.61
N PHE A 165 -9.22 1.31 3.54
CA PHE A 165 -7.84 0.85 3.43
C PHE A 165 -7.16 1.35 2.15
N ILE A 166 -7.84 1.27 1.00
CA ILE A 166 -7.31 1.75 -0.29
C ILE A 166 -7.06 3.26 -0.25
N SER A 167 -7.97 4.04 0.35
CA SER A 167 -7.78 5.48 0.52
C SER A 167 -6.50 5.78 1.31
N ASP A 168 -6.29 5.10 2.42
CA ASP A 168 -5.09 5.29 3.24
C ASP A 168 -3.81 4.77 2.54
N ALA A 169 -3.89 3.65 1.82
CA ALA A 169 -2.76 3.06 1.10
C ALA A 169 -2.27 3.96 -0.04
N VAL A 170 -3.20 4.54 -0.82
CA VAL A 170 -2.85 5.48 -1.90
C VAL A 170 -2.10 6.70 -1.38
N GLU A 171 -2.49 7.26 -0.24
CA GLU A 171 -1.78 8.37 0.40
C GLU A 171 -0.36 7.97 0.85
N ARG A 172 -0.20 6.80 1.48
CA ARG A 172 1.12 6.29 1.87
C ARG A 172 2.01 6.05 0.65
N VAL A 173 1.48 5.46 -0.41
CA VAL A 173 2.20 5.27 -1.69
C VAL A 173 2.65 6.60 -2.28
N ASN A 174 1.80 7.63 -2.24
CA ASN A 174 2.16 8.98 -2.69
C ASN A 174 3.32 9.56 -1.89
N ILE A 175 3.27 9.47 -0.56
CA ILE A 175 4.30 9.99 0.33
C ILE A 175 5.63 9.27 0.10
N ASN A 176 5.63 7.93 0.11
CA ASN A 176 6.83 7.12 -0.09
C ASN A 176 7.43 7.35 -1.49
N GLY A 177 6.60 7.41 -2.52
CA GLY A 177 7.03 7.70 -3.89
C GLY A 177 7.67 9.08 -4.02
N LYS A 178 7.12 10.12 -3.37
CA LYS A 178 7.71 11.46 -3.33
C LYS A 178 9.08 11.45 -2.65
N HIS A 179 9.19 10.83 -1.47
CA HIS A 179 10.46 10.75 -0.74
C HIS A 179 11.53 10.06 -1.58
N ALA A 180 11.20 8.93 -2.21
CA ALA A 180 12.13 8.24 -3.07
C ALA A 180 12.58 9.10 -4.26
N LEU A 181 11.65 9.69 -5.03
CA LEU A 181 11.97 10.49 -6.20
C LEU A 181 12.81 11.72 -5.88
N GLN A 182 12.48 12.43 -4.80
CA GLN A 182 13.20 13.62 -4.36
C GLN A 182 14.64 13.32 -3.90
N SER A 183 14.94 12.06 -3.56
CA SER A 183 16.27 11.66 -3.11
C SER A 183 17.30 11.51 -4.24
N PHE A 184 16.85 11.37 -5.50
CA PHE A 184 17.77 11.13 -6.62
C PHE A 184 17.47 11.92 -7.90
N ALA A 185 16.33 12.57 -8.01
CA ALA A 185 15.94 13.34 -9.18
C ALA A 185 15.84 14.84 -8.88
N GLU A 186 16.10 15.68 -9.88
CA GLU A 186 16.10 17.14 -9.77
C GLU A 186 15.47 17.80 -11.00
N GLY A 187 15.16 19.11 -10.90
CA GLY A 187 14.71 19.93 -12.01
C GLY A 187 13.44 19.44 -12.69
N ASP A 188 13.42 19.50 -14.03
CA ASP A 188 12.24 19.14 -14.82
C ASP A 188 11.98 17.62 -14.83
N GLU A 189 13.02 16.81 -14.70
CA GLU A 189 12.89 15.36 -14.55
C GLU A 189 12.07 15.00 -13.29
N LEU A 190 12.44 15.57 -12.14
CA LEU A 190 11.69 15.39 -10.90
C LEU A 190 10.25 15.88 -11.03
N ARG A 191 10.03 17.05 -11.63
CA ARG A 191 8.67 17.59 -11.84
C ARG A 191 7.79 16.64 -12.64
N MET A 192 8.32 16.09 -13.73
CA MET A 192 7.60 15.14 -14.58
C MET A 192 7.25 13.86 -13.81
N MET A 193 8.19 13.31 -13.05
CA MET A 193 7.97 12.10 -12.25
C MET A 193 6.93 12.34 -11.14
N LEU A 194 6.97 13.51 -10.46
CA LEU A 194 5.99 13.88 -9.44
C LEU A 194 4.58 14.06 -10.04
N MET A 195 4.48 14.61 -11.25
CA MET A 195 3.20 14.70 -11.97
C MET A 195 2.65 13.31 -12.29
N GLY A 196 3.51 12.38 -12.73
CA GLY A 196 3.16 10.99 -12.96
C GLY A 196 2.71 10.28 -11.70
N LEU A 197 3.47 10.43 -10.62
CA LEU A 197 3.12 9.88 -9.30
C LEU A 197 1.75 10.40 -8.84
N LYS A 198 1.51 11.71 -8.92
CA LYS A 198 0.22 12.33 -8.58
C LYS A 198 -0.92 11.77 -9.43
N ARG A 199 -0.70 11.54 -10.73
CA ARG A 199 -1.69 10.92 -11.63
C ARG A 199 -2.05 9.50 -11.17
N TYR A 200 -1.06 8.68 -10.82
CA TYR A 200 -1.26 7.30 -10.40
C TYR A 200 -1.71 7.14 -8.95
N THR A 201 -1.62 8.18 -8.13
CA THR A 201 -2.13 8.21 -6.76
C THR A 201 -3.38 9.08 -6.61
N LYS A 202 -4.06 9.40 -7.72
CA LYS A 202 -5.35 10.08 -7.68
C LYS A 202 -6.45 9.06 -7.43
N LEU A 203 -7.25 9.32 -6.39
CA LEU A 203 -8.42 8.53 -6.01
C LEU A 203 -9.63 9.47 -5.90
N ASP A 204 -10.82 8.95 -6.20
CA ASP A 204 -12.06 9.68 -5.99
C ASP A 204 -12.32 9.88 -4.49
N PRO A 205 -12.89 11.02 -4.07
CA PRO A 205 -13.14 11.30 -2.66
C PRO A 205 -14.03 10.24 -2.01
N PHE A 206 -13.61 9.74 -0.85
CA PHE A 206 -14.36 8.80 -0.02
C PHE A 206 -14.42 9.27 1.43
N ASN A 207 -15.59 9.16 2.07
CA ASN A 207 -15.77 9.61 3.45
C ASN A 207 -15.29 8.55 4.46
N THR A 208 -13.97 8.46 4.65
CA THR A 208 -13.32 7.51 5.56
C THR A 208 -13.77 7.68 7.02
N LYS A 209 -14.15 8.90 7.45
CA LYS A 209 -14.68 9.13 8.81
C LYS A 209 -15.98 8.35 9.05
N ASN A 210 -16.95 8.46 8.14
CA ASN A 210 -18.22 7.77 8.29
C ASN A 210 -18.03 6.25 8.18
N ALA A 211 -17.20 5.79 7.25
CA ALA A 211 -16.87 4.37 7.11
C ALA A 211 -16.24 3.80 8.39
N ARG A 212 -15.23 4.46 8.97
CA ARG A 212 -14.61 4.02 10.23
C ARG A 212 -15.62 3.97 11.39
N ARG A 213 -16.57 4.90 11.45
CA ARG A 213 -17.64 4.89 12.47
C ARG A 213 -18.59 3.72 12.27
N ALA A 214 -19.02 3.44 11.04
CA ALA A 214 -19.88 2.29 10.73
C ALA A 214 -19.20 0.96 11.09
N ILE A 215 -17.92 0.81 10.73
CA ILE A 215 -17.10 -0.36 11.06
C ILE A 215 -17.00 -0.53 12.60
N ALA A 216 -16.68 0.54 13.33
CA ALA A 216 -16.56 0.51 14.79
C ALA A 216 -17.88 0.16 15.46
N THR A 217 -19.01 0.72 15.01
CA THR A 217 -20.34 0.42 15.51
C THR A 217 -20.65 -1.07 15.36
N LYS A 218 -20.41 -1.63 14.17
CA LYS A 218 -20.68 -3.04 13.89
C LYS A 218 -19.81 -3.98 14.74
N ILE A 219 -18.51 -3.70 14.88
CA ILE A 219 -17.63 -4.48 15.76
C ILE A 219 -18.12 -4.46 17.22
N SER A 220 -18.60 -3.29 17.68
CA SER A 220 -19.13 -3.14 19.04
C SER A 220 -20.44 -3.90 19.24
N GLU A 221 -21.33 -3.88 18.26
CA GLU A 221 -22.60 -4.64 18.29
C GLU A 221 -22.35 -6.15 18.30
N ASP A 222 -21.46 -6.61 17.43
CA ASP A 222 -21.11 -8.03 17.28
C ASP A 222 -20.22 -8.58 18.42
N GLN A 223 -19.72 -7.69 19.29
CA GLN A 223 -18.77 -8.00 20.37
C GLN A 223 -17.56 -8.78 19.87
N GLY A 224 -17.09 -8.47 18.66
CA GLY A 224 -15.92 -9.12 18.06
C GLY A 224 -15.80 -8.91 16.56
N TYR A 225 -14.71 -9.46 16.00
CA TYR A 225 -14.40 -9.41 14.58
C TYR A 225 -15.05 -10.59 13.85
N LYS A 226 -16.07 -10.32 13.03
CA LYS A 226 -16.87 -11.36 12.33
C LYS A 226 -16.96 -11.11 10.79
N PHE A 227 -15.91 -10.58 10.19
CA PHE A 227 -15.87 -10.27 8.75
C PHE A 227 -15.30 -11.40 7.91
#